data_3aa9d869cd629a291d167311c894a043
#
_entry.id   3aa9d869cd629a291d167311c894a043
#
_cell.length_a   1.000
_cell.length_b   1.000
_cell.length_c   1.000
_cell.angle_alpha   90.00
_cell.angle_beta   90.00
_cell.angle_gamma   90.00
#
_symmetry.space_group_name_H-M   'P 1'
#
loop_
_entity.id
_entity.type
_entity.pdbx_description
1 polymer ?
#
loop_
_entity_poly.entity_id
_entity_poly.type
_entity_poly.pdbx_seq_one_letter_code
_entity_poly.pdbx_strand_id
1 'polypeptide(L)'
;MDEEEGRANATANRVLVVGGGRVGAYLARAFRAGEVETVVLKMSNRAETPGDTTRVAVKAIARDAGATVLTTYESLDKDAGGRHFDFVFVAVKTYALEAVKRELDEALITFDFVVTAHNGIVRPLFDESKSTRAVMPQSWDIIETPGVGCGYDIHVKNEDKPWVMPNTAGGRATRELLKKCGVLSVATDEFEYLLIRKYFINGVANLLAIVGDCNCDGLLTNHRARMDRLYEEMLNVLRVPHAAGFALAPENFHDVVFEGLATYRDHFPSTKLDFDEGAKLEIDSLNGYVIECAKSQGLPCDEHESLVAEVNALLAERDAAKK
;
A
#
# COMPACT_ATOMS: atom_id res chain seq x y z
N MET A 1 0.00 48.47 20.88
CA MET A 1 -1.35 47.91 21.12
C MET A 1 -1.80 47.35 19.81
N ASP A 2 -2.06 46.05 19.84
CA ASP A 2 -2.74 45.22 18.83
C ASP A 2 -1.90 44.54 17.72
N GLU A 3 -0.92 43.71 18.12
CA GLU A 3 -0.35 42.64 17.29
C GLU A 3 -0.54 41.25 17.90
N GLU A 4 -1.60 41.03 18.68
CA GLU A 4 -1.84 39.73 19.40
C GLU A 4 -3.18 39.06 19.11
N GLU A 5 -3.85 39.39 18.00
CA GLU A 5 -5.09 38.68 17.59
C GLU A 5 -4.99 38.05 16.22
N GLY A 6 -4.22 36.97 16.06
CA GLY A 6 -4.09 36.27 14.78
C GLY A 6 -3.57 34.84 14.85
N ARG A 7 -3.41 34.26 16.04
CA ARG A 7 -3.29 32.81 16.17
C ARG A 7 -4.68 32.21 16.21
N ALA A 8 -5.32 32.15 15.01
CA ALA A 8 -6.40 31.21 14.80
C ALA A 8 -5.91 29.84 15.27
N ASN A 9 -6.61 29.22 16.19
CA ASN A 9 -6.46 27.84 16.60
C ASN A 9 -6.43 26.99 15.32
N ALA A 10 -5.24 26.61 14.85
CA ALA A 10 -5.12 25.57 13.87
C ALA A 10 -5.62 24.30 14.58
N THR A 11 -6.88 23.96 14.35
CA THR A 11 -7.46 22.70 14.83
C THR A 11 -6.52 21.59 14.39
N ALA A 12 -6.10 20.75 15.35
CA ALA A 12 -5.25 19.62 15.04
C ALA A 12 -5.97 18.78 13.98
N ASN A 13 -5.27 18.38 12.91
CA ASN A 13 -5.85 17.53 11.88
C ASN A 13 -6.39 16.25 12.51
N ARG A 14 -7.56 15.82 12.06
CA ARG A 14 -8.20 14.58 12.49
C ARG A 14 -8.11 13.55 11.36
N VAL A 15 -7.48 12.41 11.63
CA VAL A 15 -7.17 11.41 10.62
C VAL A 15 -7.78 10.06 10.97
N LEU A 16 -8.46 9.44 10.00
CA LEU A 16 -8.88 8.05 10.05
C LEU A 16 -7.91 7.19 9.25
N VAL A 17 -7.33 6.17 9.87
CA VAL A 17 -6.54 5.14 9.21
C VAL A 17 -7.37 3.87 9.12
N VAL A 18 -7.79 3.51 7.92
CA VAL A 18 -8.50 2.26 7.64
C VAL A 18 -7.50 1.19 7.23
N GLY A 19 -7.34 0.19 8.08
CA GLY A 19 -6.36 -0.88 7.92
C GLY A 19 -5.34 -0.91 9.06
N GLY A 20 -5.52 -1.80 10.01
CA GLY A 20 -4.62 -2.01 11.15
C GLY A 20 -3.47 -2.96 10.85
N GLY A 21 -2.87 -2.88 9.67
CA GLY A 21 -1.65 -3.60 9.30
C GLY A 21 -0.37 -2.82 9.62
N ARG A 22 0.78 -3.29 9.10
CA ARG A 22 2.10 -2.64 9.29
C ARG A 22 2.09 -1.17 8.89
N VAL A 23 1.50 -0.84 7.73
CA VAL A 23 1.38 0.55 7.24
C VAL A 23 0.51 1.39 8.18
N GLY A 24 -0.64 0.87 8.62
CA GLY A 24 -1.53 1.59 9.53
C GLY A 24 -0.89 1.86 10.89
N ALA A 25 -0.15 0.91 11.45
CA ALA A 25 0.58 1.09 12.70
C ALA A 25 1.73 2.11 12.54
N TYR A 26 2.44 2.07 11.41
CA TYR A 26 3.46 3.09 11.07
C TYR A 26 2.85 4.48 11.00
N LEU A 27 1.73 4.64 10.29
CA LEU A 27 1.03 5.93 10.19
C LEU A 27 0.58 6.44 11.56
N ALA A 28 0.01 5.58 12.43
CA ALA A 28 -0.38 5.95 13.77
C ALA A 28 0.81 6.52 14.57
N ARG A 29 2.00 5.88 14.46
CA ARG A 29 3.22 6.35 15.10
C ARG A 29 3.69 7.69 14.51
N ALA A 30 3.68 7.84 13.20
CA ALA A 30 4.09 9.07 12.53
C ALA A 30 3.14 10.24 12.88
N PHE A 31 1.85 10.00 12.90
CA PHE A 31 0.85 11.03 13.22
C PHE A 31 0.94 11.51 14.69
N ARG A 32 1.31 10.62 15.61
CA ARG A 32 1.64 11.05 16.98
C ARG A 32 2.75 12.10 17.01
N ALA A 33 3.82 11.88 16.24
CA ALA A 33 4.94 12.83 16.17
C ALA A 33 4.53 14.21 15.62
N GLY A 34 3.50 14.26 14.79
CA GLY A 34 2.89 15.48 14.25
C GLY A 34 1.73 16.04 15.09
N GLU A 35 1.45 15.49 16.28
CA GLU A 35 0.32 15.86 17.13
C GLU A 35 -1.04 15.83 16.39
N VAL A 36 -1.23 14.78 15.56
CA VAL A 36 -2.45 14.55 14.79
C VAL A 36 -3.39 13.62 15.54
N GLU A 37 -4.65 14.03 15.71
CA GLU A 37 -5.68 13.16 16.26
C GLU A 37 -5.90 11.97 15.34
N THR A 38 -5.61 10.77 15.80
CA THR A 38 -5.60 9.58 14.95
C THR A 38 -6.55 8.52 15.46
N VAL A 39 -7.46 8.10 14.57
CA VAL A 39 -8.31 6.91 14.75
C VAL A 39 -7.82 5.82 13.79
N VAL A 40 -7.56 4.64 14.31
CA VAL A 40 -7.21 3.46 13.51
C VAL A 40 -8.35 2.48 13.54
N LEU A 41 -8.93 2.23 12.38
CA LEU A 41 -9.99 1.24 12.20
C LEU A 41 -9.41 -0.06 11.65
N LYS A 42 -9.47 -1.11 12.44
CA LYS A 42 -9.02 -2.44 12.04
C LYS A 42 -10.16 -3.16 11.31
N MET A 43 -10.08 -3.19 10.00
CA MET A 43 -10.97 -4.01 9.19
C MET A 43 -10.45 -5.44 9.08
N SER A 44 -10.83 -6.31 9.95
CA SER A 44 -10.70 -7.75 9.73
C SER A 44 -11.74 -8.48 10.57
N ASN A 45 -12.74 -9.01 9.88
CA ASN A 45 -13.70 -9.99 10.41
C ASN A 45 -13.06 -11.39 10.60
N ARG A 46 -11.75 -11.54 10.42
CA ARG A 46 -11.07 -12.78 10.77
C ARG A 46 -10.91 -12.84 12.27
N ALA A 47 -11.43 -13.89 12.87
CA ALA A 47 -11.13 -14.24 14.24
C ALA A 47 -9.61 -14.18 14.47
N GLU A 48 -9.18 -13.62 15.60
CA GLU A 48 -7.77 -13.61 15.98
C GLU A 48 -7.30 -15.06 16.02
N THR A 49 -6.48 -15.45 15.06
CA THR A 49 -5.88 -16.78 15.05
C THR A 49 -4.89 -16.82 16.20
N PRO A 50 -4.99 -17.78 17.14
CA PRO A 50 -3.96 -17.92 18.16
C PRO A 50 -2.58 -18.04 17.50
N GLY A 51 -1.65 -17.14 17.87
CA GLY A 51 -0.30 -17.12 17.31
C GLY A 51 -0.04 -16.07 16.24
N ASP A 52 -1.02 -15.22 15.83
CA ASP A 52 -0.79 -14.09 14.92
C ASP A 52 -0.08 -12.94 15.66
N THR A 53 1.22 -13.10 15.86
CA THR A 53 2.06 -12.13 16.59
C THR A 53 2.08 -10.76 15.89
N THR A 54 2.04 -10.72 14.55
CA THR A 54 2.02 -9.47 13.77
C THR A 54 0.79 -8.62 14.11
N ARG A 55 -0.38 -9.24 14.26
CA ARG A 55 -1.62 -8.50 14.59
C ARG A 55 -1.63 -7.95 15.99
N VAL A 56 -1.11 -8.72 16.93
CA VAL A 56 -0.96 -8.25 18.34
C VAL A 56 -0.01 -7.06 18.35
N ALA A 57 1.12 -7.17 17.70
CA ALA A 57 2.14 -6.13 17.64
C ALA A 57 1.62 -4.82 17.01
N VAL A 58 1.00 -4.87 15.81
CA VAL A 58 0.50 -3.64 15.14
C VAL A 58 -0.57 -2.93 15.97
N LYS A 59 -1.42 -3.67 16.69
CA LYS A 59 -2.42 -3.09 17.60
C LYS A 59 -1.79 -2.45 18.83
N ALA A 60 -0.76 -3.09 19.39
CA ALA A 60 -0.01 -2.57 20.53
C ALA A 60 0.73 -1.28 20.13
N ILE A 61 1.43 -1.26 19.00
CA ILE A 61 2.13 -0.08 18.47
C ILE A 61 1.18 1.10 18.24
N ALA A 62 0.02 0.86 17.62
CA ALA A 62 -0.94 1.93 17.36
C ALA A 62 -1.48 2.53 18.67
N ARG A 63 -1.76 1.70 19.68
CA ARG A 63 -2.20 2.16 21.02
C ARG A 63 -1.11 2.90 21.77
N ASP A 64 0.10 2.39 21.76
CA ASP A 64 1.27 3.05 22.37
C ASP A 64 1.53 4.42 21.72
N ALA A 65 1.25 4.54 20.42
CA ALA A 65 1.23 5.80 19.70
C ALA A 65 0.07 6.75 20.09
N GLY A 66 -0.80 6.37 21.01
CA GLY A 66 -1.93 7.20 21.45
C GLY A 66 -3.09 7.25 20.45
N ALA A 67 -3.12 6.39 19.43
CA ALA A 67 -4.24 6.31 18.51
C ALA A 67 -5.45 5.63 19.15
N THR A 68 -6.65 6.13 18.87
CA THR A 68 -7.90 5.43 19.18
C THR A 68 -8.05 4.24 18.23
N VAL A 69 -7.92 3.01 18.74
CA VAL A 69 -8.02 1.78 17.92
C VAL A 69 -9.41 1.20 18.04
N LEU A 70 -10.16 1.25 16.94
CA LEU A 70 -11.54 0.75 16.84
C LEU A 70 -11.60 -0.54 16.01
N THR A 71 -12.65 -1.31 16.21
CA THR A 71 -12.91 -2.56 15.47
C THR A 71 -14.09 -2.44 14.51
N THR A 72 -14.98 -1.50 14.75
CA THR A 72 -16.19 -1.24 13.94
C THR A 72 -16.45 0.25 13.79
N TYR A 73 -17.17 0.62 12.73
CA TYR A 73 -17.56 2.01 12.48
C TYR A 73 -18.59 2.55 13.49
N GLU A 74 -19.45 1.68 14.06
CA GLU A 74 -20.41 2.09 15.10
C GLU A 74 -19.71 2.60 16.36
N SER A 75 -18.47 2.19 16.58
CA SER A 75 -17.68 2.68 17.71
C SER A 75 -17.27 4.15 17.56
N LEU A 76 -17.32 4.72 16.34
CA LEU A 76 -17.05 6.15 16.08
C LEU A 76 -18.09 7.08 16.69
N ASP A 77 -19.34 6.63 16.89
CA ASP A 77 -20.41 7.45 17.49
C ASP A 77 -20.14 7.81 18.96
N LYS A 78 -19.25 7.05 19.61
CA LYS A 78 -18.83 7.29 21.00
C LYS A 78 -17.65 8.25 21.09
N ASP A 79 -17.10 8.63 19.94
CA ASP A 79 -15.98 9.56 19.86
C ASP A 79 -16.49 11.00 19.70
N ALA A 80 -15.97 11.92 20.52
CA ALA A 80 -16.42 13.31 20.58
C ALA A 80 -16.22 14.09 19.27
N GLY A 81 -15.37 13.61 18.35
CA GLY A 81 -15.06 14.25 17.06
C GLY A 81 -16.06 13.98 15.91
N GLY A 82 -17.07 13.09 16.11
CA GLY A 82 -18.05 12.77 15.09
C GLY A 82 -17.48 11.95 13.91
N ARG A 83 -18.15 12.00 12.74
CA ARG A 83 -17.85 11.18 11.56
C ARG A 83 -17.14 11.93 10.43
N HIS A 84 -16.66 13.15 10.68
CA HIS A 84 -15.86 13.89 9.71
C HIS A 84 -14.37 13.79 10.04
N PHE A 85 -13.55 13.61 8.99
CA PHE A 85 -12.09 13.56 9.07
C PHE A 85 -11.48 14.46 8.01
N ASP A 86 -10.41 15.18 8.32
CA ASP A 86 -9.66 15.94 7.31
C ASP A 86 -9.03 14.96 6.31
N PHE A 87 -8.52 13.82 6.81
CA PHE A 87 -7.95 12.78 5.94
C PHE A 87 -8.43 11.38 6.34
N VAL A 88 -8.69 10.55 5.32
CA VAL A 88 -8.89 9.11 5.47
C VAL A 88 -7.76 8.38 4.73
N PHE A 89 -6.87 7.70 5.46
CA PHE A 89 -5.84 6.84 4.87
C PHE A 89 -6.36 5.41 4.75
N VAL A 90 -6.50 4.93 3.52
CA VAL A 90 -6.93 3.56 3.22
C VAL A 90 -5.69 2.70 2.99
N ALA A 91 -5.22 2.04 4.05
CA ALA A 91 -4.00 1.22 4.10
C ALA A 91 -4.35 -0.28 4.16
N VAL A 92 -5.21 -0.72 3.24
CA VAL A 92 -5.61 -2.12 3.10
C VAL A 92 -5.10 -2.71 1.79
N LYS A 93 -5.15 -4.04 1.68
CA LYS A 93 -4.87 -4.74 0.42
C LYS A 93 -5.96 -4.44 -0.61
N THR A 94 -5.62 -4.48 -1.90
CA THR A 94 -6.51 -4.08 -3.00
C THR A 94 -7.84 -4.81 -3.01
N TYR A 95 -7.86 -6.11 -2.67
CA TYR A 95 -9.09 -6.91 -2.60
C TYR A 95 -10.08 -6.46 -1.50
N ALA A 96 -9.69 -5.55 -0.61
CA ALA A 96 -10.54 -5.02 0.44
C ALA A 96 -11.05 -3.58 0.15
N LEU A 97 -10.56 -2.93 -0.91
CA LEU A 97 -10.84 -1.51 -1.19
C LEU A 97 -12.33 -1.24 -1.42
N GLU A 98 -13.02 -2.08 -2.20
CA GLU A 98 -14.45 -1.93 -2.47
C GLU A 98 -15.30 -2.09 -1.19
N ALA A 99 -14.92 -3.04 -0.33
CA ALA A 99 -15.56 -3.22 0.97
C ALA A 99 -15.37 -1.99 1.85
N VAL A 100 -14.14 -1.45 1.90
CA VAL A 100 -13.83 -0.21 2.64
C VAL A 100 -14.68 0.95 2.12
N LYS A 101 -14.74 1.15 0.79
CA LYS A 101 -15.55 2.24 0.21
C LYS A 101 -17.01 2.12 0.62
N ARG A 102 -17.60 0.93 0.46
CA ARG A 102 -18.98 0.66 0.87
C ARG A 102 -19.21 0.93 2.36
N GLU A 103 -18.33 0.44 3.21
CA GLU A 103 -18.46 0.60 4.67
C GLU A 103 -18.30 2.06 5.11
N LEU A 104 -17.42 2.84 4.46
CA LEU A 104 -17.31 4.29 4.70
C LEU A 104 -18.62 5.02 4.34
N ASP A 105 -19.24 4.64 3.21
CA ASP A 105 -20.51 5.22 2.76
C ASP A 105 -21.66 4.85 3.71
N GLU A 106 -21.79 3.56 4.08
CA GLU A 106 -22.83 3.06 4.99
C GLU A 106 -22.69 3.69 6.39
N ALA A 107 -21.46 3.91 6.85
CA ALA A 107 -21.19 4.57 8.11
C ALA A 107 -21.31 6.11 8.04
N LEU A 108 -21.64 6.67 6.88
CA LEU A 108 -21.74 8.12 6.65
C LEU A 108 -20.46 8.89 7.05
N ILE A 109 -19.30 8.29 6.82
CA ILE A 109 -18.01 8.94 7.05
C ILE A 109 -17.79 9.98 5.97
N THR A 110 -17.52 11.21 6.40
CA THR A 110 -17.16 12.32 5.52
C THR A 110 -15.70 12.69 5.68
N PHE A 111 -15.09 13.22 4.62
CA PHE A 111 -13.68 13.61 4.63
C PHE A 111 -13.40 14.69 3.59
N ASP A 112 -12.31 15.45 3.82
CA ASP A 112 -11.80 16.38 2.84
C ASP A 112 -10.97 15.65 1.79
N PHE A 113 -10.07 14.74 2.24
CA PHE A 113 -9.23 13.94 1.36
C PHE A 113 -9.20 12.47 1.76
N VAL A 114 -9.19 11.59 0.76
CA VAL A 114 -8.90 10.16 0.94
C VAL A 114 -7.58 9.80 0.26
N VAL A 115 -6.71 9.13 1.00
CA VAL A 115 -5.38 8.69 0.55
C VAL A 115 -5.38 7.18 0.46
N THR A 116 -5.22 6.63 -0.74
CA THR A 116 -5.09 5.18 -0.94
C THR A 116 -3.63 4.77 -1.00
N ALA A 117 -3.25 3.78 -0.21
CA ALA A 117 -1.88 3.31 -0.05
C ALA A 117 -1.80 1.79 -0.26
N HIS A 118 -1.75 1.35 -1.53
CA HIS A 118 -1.77 -0.06 -1.92
C HIS A 118 -0.84 -0.34 -3.10
N ASN A 119 -0.53 -1.61 -3.34
CA ASN A 119 0.17 -2.07 -4.55
C ASN A 119 -0.83 -2.31 -5.70
N GLY A 120 -0.29 -2.62 -6.89
CA GLY A 120 -1.09 -2.97 -8.06
C GLY A 120 -1.88 -1.80 -8.65
N ILE A 121 -2.66 -2.05 -9.67
CA ILE A 121 -3.57 -1.09 -10.31
C ILE A 121 -5.01 -1.52 -10.05
N VAL A 122 -5.84 -0.57 -9.66
CA VAL A 122 -7.28 -0.75 -9.43
C VAL A 122 -8.02 0.43 -10.05
N ARG A 123 -9.28 0.21 -10.41
CA ARG A 123 -10.17 1.30 -10.87
C ARG A 123 -10.37 2.32 -9.75
N PRO A 124 -10.46 3.62 -10.06
CA PRO A 124 -10.80 4.63 -9.07
C PRO A 124 -12.13 4.33 -8.38
N LEU A 125 -12.12 4.31 -7.05
CA LEU A 125 -13.31 4.02 -6.22
C LEU A 125 -13.86 5.26 -5.51
N PHE A 126 -13.04 6.29 -5.38
CA PHE A 126 -13.38 7.54 -4.71
C PHE A 126 -13.42 8.68 -5.71
N ASP A 127 -14.13 9.76 -5.36
CA ASP A 127 -14.16 10.99 -6.14
C ASP A 127 -12.72 11.51 -6.36
N GLU A 128 -12.33 11.68 -7.61
CA GLU A 128 -10.98 12.09 -8.00
C GLU A 128 -10.58 13.46 -7.42
N SER A 129 -11.56 14.36 -7.21
CA SER A 129 -11.30 15.68 -6.62
C SER A 129 -10.87 15.60 -5.15
N LYS A 130 -11.25 14.53 -4.45
CA LYS A 130 -10.94 14.28 -3.04
C LYS A 130 -9.95 13.15 -2.83
N SER A 131 -9.66 12.36 -3.86
CA SER A 131 -8.79 11.20 -3.72
C SER A 131 -7.36 11.51 -4.16
N THR A 132 -6.43 10.89 -3.46
CA THR A 132 -5.04 10.82 -3.91
C THR A 132 -4.49 9.43 -3.66
N ARG A 133 -3.55 9.03 -4.48
CA ARG A 133 -2.83 7.77 -4.32
C ARG A 133 -1.42 8.04 -3.84
N ALA A 134 -0.96 7.26 -2.86
CA ALA A 134 0.41 7.29 -2.40
C ALA A 134 1.18 6.05 -2.89
N VAL A 135 2.32 6.28 -3.51
CA VAL A 135 3.32 5.25 -3.81
C VAL A 135 4.37 5.28 -2.71
N MET A 136 4.49 4.15 -2.01
CA MET A 136 5.41 4.01 -0.88
C MET A 136 6.57 3.10 -1.30
N PRO A 137 7.81 3.59 -1.30
CA PRO A 137 9.00 2.76 -1.59
C PRO A 137 9.49 1.97 -0.37
N GLN A 138 8.94 2.24 0.81
CA GLN A 138 9.32 1.60 2.05
C GLN A 138 8.77 0.19 2.18
N SER A 139 9.42 -0.61 3.03
CA SER A 139 8.84 -1.80 3.65
C SER A 139 8.97 -1.72 5.17
N TRP A 140 8.10 -2.44 5.85
CA TRP A 140 7.96 -2.37 7.31
C TRP A 140 8.05 -3.76 7.91
N ASP A 141 9.02 -3.95 8.79
CA ASP A 141 9.16 -5.17 9.58
C ASP A 141 8.75 -4.86 11.03
N ILE A 142 8.01 -5.78 11.64
CA ILE A 142 7.73 -5.73 13.07
C ILE A 142 8.90 -6.41 13.78
N ILE A 143 9.45 -5.73 14.76
CA ILE A 143 10.52 -6.26 15.61
C ILE A 143 10.03 -6.30 17.07
N GLU A 144 10.42 -7.34 17.79
CA GLU A 144 10.18 -7.44 19.23
C GLU A 144 11.24 -6.60 19.97
N THR A 145 10.76 -5.80 20.95
CA THR A 145 11.58 -4.96 21.81
C THR A 145 11.24 -5.21 23.29
N PRO A 146 11.57 -6.39 23.84
CA PRO A 146 11.16 -6.76 25.20
C PRO A 146 11.60 -5.72 26.23
N GLY A 147 10.63 -5.27 27.05
CA GLY A 147 10.88 -4.28 28.11
C GLY A 147 10.94 -2.81 27.63
N VAL A 148 10.67 -2.52 26.37
CA VAL A 148 10.61 -1.16 25.82
C VAL A 148 9.21 -0.89 25.27
N GLY A 149 8.55 0.18 25.74
CA GLY A 149 7.23 0.59 25.27
C GLY A 149 6.20 -0.54 25.32
N CYS A 150 5.52 -0.78 24.21
CA CYS A 150 4.55 -1.88 24.08
C CYS A 150 5.17 -3.26 23.83
N GLY A 151 6.50 -3.38 23.84
CA GLY A 151 7.22 -4.62 23.52
C GLY A 151 7.45 -4.88 22.02
N TYR A 152 7.02 -3.98 21.15
CA TYR A 152 7.16 -4.06 19.69
C TYR A 152 7.53 -2.71 19.10
N ASP A 153 8.26 -2.75 17.99
CA ASP A 153 8.55 -1.57 17.17
C ASP A 153 8.43 -1.88 15.67
N ILE A 154 8.43 -0.83 14.86
CA ILE A 154 8.41 -0.92 13.39
C ILE A 154 9.77 -0.49 12.87
N HIS A 155 10.48 -1.41 12.27
CA HIS A 155 11.69 -1.11 11.49
C HIS A 155 11.27 -0.75 10.06
N VAL A 156 11.67 0.45 9.62
CA VAL A 156 11.37 0.97 8.28
C VAL A 156 12.60 0.82 7.39
N LYS A 157 12.50 0.06 6.31
CA LYS A 157 13.52 0.01 5.28
C LYS A 157 13.27 1.06 4.21
N ASN A 158 14.32 1.64 3.64
CA ASN A 158 14.24 2.74 2.66
C ASN A 158 13.52 3.99 3.21
N GLU A 159 13.74 4.31 4.48
CA GLU A 159 13.16 5.50 5.13
C GLU A 159 13.66 6.80 4.48
N ASP A 160 14.82 6.76 3.84
CA ASP A 160 15.44 7.83 3.05
C ASP A 160 14.71 8.11 1.72
N LYS A 161 13.80 7.25 1.29
CA LYS A 161 13.03 7.43 0.06
C LYS A 161 11.66 8.05 0.36
N PRO A 162 11.21 9.07 -0.41
CA PRO A 162 9.94 9.74 -0.13
C PRO A 162 8.73 8.89 -0.51
N TRP A 163 7.62 9.08 0.22
CA TRP A 163 6.30 8.77 -0.30
C TRP A 163 6.01 9.69 -1.47
N VAL A 164 5.45 9.15 -2.54
CA VAL A 164 5.19 9.90 -3.76
C VAL A 164 3.69 10.00 -4.01
N MET A 165 3.21 11.22 -4.24
CA MET A 165 1.82 11.52 -4.58
C MET A 165 1.76 12.38 -5.85
N PRO A 166 0.60 12.39 -6.57
CA PRO A 166 0.39 13.30 -7.69
C PRO A 166 0.37 14.76 -7.22
N ASN A 167 0.78 15.70 -8.07
CA ASN A 167 0.76 17.14 -7.80
C ASN A 167 -0.65 17.72 -7.94
N THR A 168 -1.63 17.11 -7.28
CA THR A 168 -3.01 17.55 -7.14
C THR A 168 -3.23 18.29 -5.82
N ALA A 169 -4.40 18.89 -5.60
CA ALA A 169 -4.75 19.50 -4.32
C ALA A 169 -4.63 18.48 -3.17
N GLY A 170 -5.20 17.28 -3.34
CA GLY A 170 -5.13 16.19 -2.36
C GLY A 170 -3.70 15.71 -2.12
N GLY A 171 -2.91 15.55 -3.20
CA GLY A 171 -1.50 15.13 -3.08
C GLY A 171 -0.65 16.14 -2.32
N ARG A 172 -0.81 17.45 -2.60
CA ARG A 172 -0.11 18.52 -1.87
C ARG A 172 -0.54 18.59 -0.40
N ALA A 173 -1.85 18.52 -0.12
CA ALA A 173 -2.35 18.51 1.25
C ALA A 173 -1.82 17.31 2.04
N THR A 174 -1.83 16.12 1.43
CA THR A 174 -1.26 14.90 2.03
C THR A 174 0.23 15.05 2.31
N ARG A 175 1.00 15.62 1.38
CA ARG A 175 2.42 15.88 1.56
C ARG A 175 2.67 16.80 2.78
N GLU A 176 1.92 17.88 2.92
CA GLU A 176 2.09 18.81 4.06
C GLU A 176 1.77 18.10 5.40
N LEU A 177 0.70 17.29 5.45
CA LEU A 177 0.40 16.49 6.63
C LEU A 177 1.54 15.52 6.97
N LEU A 178 2.01 14.74 5.99
CA LEU A 178 3.07 13.75 6.18
C LEU A 178 4.39 14.42 6.60
N LYS A 179 4.72 15.57 5.99
CA LYS A 179 5.90 16.37 6.35
C LYS A 179 5.83 16.86 7.80
N LYS A 180 4.67 17.36 8.25
CA LYS A 180 4.44 17.73 9.66
C LYS A 180 4.70 16.56 10.61
N CYS A 181 4.42 15.35 10.15
CA CYS A 181 4.60 14.10 10.92
C CYS A 181 6.00 13.47 10.74
N GLY A 182 6.94 14.16 10.11
CA GLY A 182 8.30 13.67 9.89
C GLY A 182 8.43 12.59 8.79
N VAL A 183 7.38 12.36 8.00
CA VAL A 183 7.40 11.38 6.90
C VAL A 183 7.90 12.08 5.64
N LEU A 184 9.02 11.59 5.10
CA LEU A 184 9.57 12.09 3.85
C LEU A 184 8.57 11.85 2.70
N SER A 185 8.16 12.93 2.03
CA SER A 185 7.10 12.86 1.03
C SER A 185 7.23 13.95 -0.03
N VAL A 186 6.78 13.66 -1.25
CA VAL A 186 6.83 14.55 -2.41
C VAL A 186 5.52 14.46 -3.19
N ALA A 187 5.04 15.61 -3.67
CA ALA A 187 3.99 15.70 -4.68
C ALA A 187 4.63 16.08 -6.01
N THR A 188 4.39 15.33 -7.08
CA THR A 188 5.08 15.48 -8.37
C THR A 188 4.16 15.27 -9.56
N ASP A 189 4.47 15.96 -10.65
CA ASP A 189 3.79 15.77 -11.95
C ASP A 189 4.24 14.47 -12.63
N GLU A 190 5.36 13.87 -12.19
CA GLU A 190 5.87 12.57 -12.68
C GLU A 190 5.23 11.37 -11.98
N PHE A 191 4.16 11.58 -11.20
CA PHE A 191 3.55 10.54 -10.37
C PHE A 191 3.16 9.29 -11.18
N GLU A 192 2.53 9.46 -12.33
CA GLU A 192 2.09 8.34 -13.17
C GLU A 192 3.28 7.49 -13.64
N TYR A 193 4.38 8.13 -14.04
CA TYR A 193 5.60 7.43 -14.42
C TYR A 193 6.15 6.60 -13.24
N LEU A 194 6.23 7.18 -12.06
CA LEU A 194 6.76 6.49 -10.86
C LEU A 194 5.84 5.37 -10.39
N LEU A 195 4.53 5.56 -10.49
CA LEU A 195 3.53 4.53 -10.21
C LEU A 195 3.72 3.32 -11.12
N ILE A 196 3.85 3.57 -12.42
CA ILE A 196 4.01 2.50 -13.41
C ILE A 196 5.36 1.81 -13.29
N ARG A 197 6.43 2.57 -13.08
CA ARG A 197 7.73 1.96 -12.78
C ARG A 197 7.63 0.97 -11.62
N LYS A 198 6.98 1.38 -10.52
CA LYS A 198 6.76 0.48 -9.37
C LYS A 198 5.87 -0.71 -9.76
N TYR A 199 4.86 -0.48 -10.58
CA TYR A 199 3.97 -1.55 -11.04
C TYR A 199 4.73 -2.59 -11.88
N PHE A 200 5.61 -2.18 -12.79
CA PHE A 200 6.46 -3.09 -13.55
C PHE A 200 7.40 -3.89 -12.64
N ILE A 201 8.08 -3.24 -11.69
CA ILE A 201 8.93 -3.92 -10.71
C ILE A 201 8.12 -5.02 -9.99
N ASN A 202 6.92 -4.70 -9.51
CA ASN A 202 6.08 -5.66 -8.81
C ASN A 202 5.57 -6.78 -9.75
N GLY A 203 5.21 -6.45 -10.99
CA GLY A 203 4.66 -7.40 -11.96
C GLY A 203 5.67 -8.46 -12.40
N VAL A 204 6.96 -8.09 -12.52
CA VAL A 204 8.02 -9.04 -12.89
C VAL A 204 8.57 -9.82 -11.70
N ALA A 205 8.41 -9.32 -10.46
CA ALA A 205 9.10 -9.87 -9.31
C ALA A 205 8.16 -10.60 -8.31
N ASN A 206 7.01 -9.99 -7.98
CA ASN A 206 6.28 -10.39 -6.78
C ASN A 206 5.77 -11.84 -6.81
N LEU A 207 5.06 -12.23 -7.87
CA LEU A 207 4.56 -13.60 -8.00
C LEU A 207 5.67 -14.59 -8.36
N LEU A 208 6.64 -14.15 -9.16
CA LEU A 208 7.76 -15.00 -9.55
C LEU A 208 8.64 -15.39 -8.35
N ALA A 209 8.75 -14.51 -7.34
CA ALA A 209 9.46 -14.82 -6.10
C ALA A 209 8.80 -15.96 -5.30
N ILE A 210 7.49 -16.15 -5.43
CA ILE A 210 6.78 -17.28 -4.82
C ILE A 210 7.18 -18.57 -5.53
N VAL A 211 7.12 -18.58 -6.87
CA VAL A 211 7.43 -19.77 -7.70
C VAL A 211 8.91 -20.13 -7.58
N GLY A 212 9.81 -19.13 -7.57
CA GLY A 212 11.25 -19.32 -7.43
C GLY A 212 11.72 -19.56 -6.01
N ASP A 213 10.85 -19.41 -5.02
CA ASP A 213 11.16 -19.46 -3.57
C ASP A 213 12.44 -18.66 -3.22
N CYS A 214 12.52 -17.43 -3.69
CA CYS A 214 13.75 -16.63 -3.56
C CYS A 214 13.45 -15.13 -3.33
N ASN A 215 14.48 -14.41 -2.91
CA ASN A 215 14.51 -12.95 -2.80
C ASN A 215 14.80 -12.28 -4.16
N CYS A 216 14.91 -10.95 -4.19
CA CYS A 216 15.18 -10.20 -5.41
C CYS A 216 16.53 -10.56 -6.06
N ASP A 217 17.56 -10.91 -5.29
CA ASP A 217 18.85 -11.35 -5.85
C ASP A 217 18.72 -12.70 -6.55
N GLY A 218 18.01 -13.65 -5.95
CA GLY A 218 17.69 -14.94 -6.57
C GLY A 218 16.88 -14.78 -7.87
N LEU A 219 15.94 -13.85 -7.92
CA LEU A 219 15.20 -13.52 -9.14
C LEU A 219 16.14 -13.02 -10.24
N LEU A 220 16.98 -12.03 -9.93
CA LEU A 220 17.91 -11.43 -10.89
C LEU A 220 18.95 -12.41 -11.42
N THR A 221 19.36 -13.38 -10.56
CA THR A 221 20.39 -14.35 -10.90
C THR A 221 19.84 -15.57 -11.64
N ASN A 222 18.71 -16.13 -11.19
CA ASN A 222 18.24 -17.43 -11.63
C ASN A 222 17.00 -17.35 -12.54
N HIS A 223 16.23 -16.25 -12.49
CA HIS A 223 14.95 -16.12 -13.19
C HIS A 223 14.92 -14.96 -14.19
N ARG A 224 16.08 -14.36 -14.51
CA ARG A 224 16.17 -13.18 -15.37
C ARG A 224 15.43 -13.33 -16.70
N ALA A 225 15.62 -14.42 -17.41
CA ALA A 225 14.96 -14.64 -18.71
C ALA A 225 13.42 -14.68 -18.59
N ARG A 226 12.89 -15.19 -17.47
CA ARG A 226 11.45 -15.18 -17.22
C ARG A 226 10.94 -13.79 -16.90
N MET A 227 11.69 -13.04 -16.11
CA MET A 227 11.38 -11.64 -15.80
C MET A 227 11.36 -10.77 -17.07
N ASP A 228 12.30 -11.00 -18.01
CA ASP A 228 12.34 -10.29 -19.30
C ASP A 228 11.08 -10.59 -20.12
N ARG A 229 10.60 -11.83 -20.18
CA ARG A 229 9.34 -12.17 -20.88
C ARG A 229 8.12 -11.52 -20.22
N LEU A 230 8.02 -11.56 -18.88
CA LEU A 230 6.96 -10.87 -18.14
C LEU A 230 6.97 -9.36 -18.41
N TYR A 231 8.15 -8.75 -18.44
CA TYR A 231 8.31 -7.34 -18.78
C TYR A 231 7.82 -7.03 -20.20
N GLU A 232 8.20 -7.82 -21.17
CA GLU A 232 7.80 -7.62 -22.58
C GLU A 232 6.28 -7.74 -22.76
N GLU A 233 5.64 -8.73 -22.12
CA GLU A 233 4.17 -8.84 -22.14
C GLU A 233 3.51 -7.62 -21.50
N MET A 234 3.97 -7.18 -20.32
CA MET A 234 3.48 -5.96 -19.67
C MET A 234 3.64 -4.75 -20.58
N LEU A 235 4.82 -4.60 -21.20
CA LEU A 235 5.10 -3.47 -22.08
C LEU A 235 4.16 -3.48 -23.31
N ASN A 236 3.93 -4.63 -23.92
CA ASN A 236 3.03 -4.76 -25.06
C ASN A 236 1.58 -4.44 -24.70
N VAL A 237 1.11 -4.92 -23.55
CA VAL A 237 -0.27 -4.74 -23.10
C VAL A 237 -0.53 -3.32 -22.61
N LEU A 238 0.42 -2.71 -21.92
CA LEU A 238 0.23 -1.41 -21.26
C LEU A 238 0.70 -0.21 -22.12
N ARG A 239 1.30 -0.44 -23.29
CA ARG A 239 1.67 0.60 -24.27
C ARG A 239 0.48 1.29 -24.92
N VAL A 240 -0.65 0.62 -25.02
CA VAL A 240 -1.84 1.23 -25.59
C VAL A 240 -2.27 2.36 -24.66
N PRO A 241 -2.50 3.58 -25.19
CA PRO A 241 -2.91 4.70 -24.35
C PRO A 241 -4.24 4.35 -23.69
N HIS A 242 -4.18 3.81 -22.49
CA HIS A 242 -5.31 3.81 -21.58
C HIS A 242 -5.50 5.26 -21.13
N ALA A 243 -6.71 5.61 -20.74
CA ALA A 243 -7.09 6.94 -20.29
C ALA A 243 -6.22 7.56 -19.17
N ALA A 244 -5.19 6.87 -18.73
CA ALA A 244 -4.20 7.28 -17.74
C ALA A 244 -2.94 7.96 -18.34
N GLY A 245 -2.94 8.36 -19.62
CA GLY A 245 -1.88 9.22 -20.16
C GLY A 245 -0.47 8.62 -20.14
N PHE A 246 -0.32 7.30 -20.36
CA PHE A 246 0.98 6.68 -20.53
C PHE A 246 1.71 7.27 -21.74
N ALA A 247 2.45 8.35 -21.51
CA ALA A 247 3.52 8.74 -22.39
C ALA A 247 4.50 7.56 -22.46
N LEU A 248 4.88 7.19 -23.67
CA LEU A 248 5.81 6.12 -24.04
C LEU A 248 6.85 5.88 -22.96
N ALA A 249 6.98 4.62 -22.52
CA ALA A 249 8.10 4.22 -21.68
C ALA A 249 9.40 4.72 -22.37
N PRO A 250 10.30 5.41 -21.66
CA PRO A 250 11.57 5.85 -22.24
C PRO A 250 12.35 4.64 -22.77
N GLU A 251 13.21 4.83 -23.78
CA GLU A 251 13.98 3.75 -24.40
C GLU A 251 14.74 2.87 -23.39
N ASN A 252 15.17 3.45 -22.27
CA ASN A 252 15.85 2.75 -21.18
C ASN A 252 14.93 2.25 -20.06
N PHE A 253 13.61 2.19 -20.26
CA PHE A 253 12.67 1.85 -19.18
C PHE A 253 12.89 0.42 -18.63
N HIS A 254 13.32 -0.50 -19.49
CA HIS A 254 13.73 -1.84 -19.05
C HIS A 254 14.83 -1.76 -18.00
N ASP A 255 15.92 -1.03 -18.28
CA ASP A 255 17.05 -0.88 -17.36
C ASP A 255 16.59 -0.19 -16.05
N VAL A 256 15.76 0.84 -16.15
CA VAL A 256 15.20 1.55 -14.99
C VAL A 256 14.38 0.61 -14.08
N VAL A 257 13.62 -0.33 -14.64
CA VAL A 257 12.87 -1.34 -13.87
C VAL A 257 13.81 -2.31 -13.17
N PHE A 258 14.78 -2.87 -13.88
CA PHE A 258 15.68 -3.89 -13.36
C PHE A 258 16.74 -3.32 -12.41
N GLU A 259 17.26 -2.12 -12.66
CA GLU A 259 18.11 -1.39 -11.71
C GLU A 259 17.32 -1.04 -10.43
N GLY A 260 16.05 -0.64 -10.61
CA GLY A 260 15.14 -0.42 -9.47
C GLY A 260 15.01 -1.66 -8.61
N LEU A 261 14.81 -2.83 -9.20
CA LEU A 261 14.76 -4.10 -8.48
C LEU A 261 16.10 -4.44 -7.82
N ALA A 262 17.21 -4.18 -8.50
CA ALA A 262 18.55 -4.45 -7.98
C ALA A 262 18.89 -3.64 -6.72
N THR A 263 18.20 -2.54 -6.44
CA THR A 263 18.35 -1.82 -5.16
C THR A 263 17.77 -2.58 -3.95
N TYR A 264 17.02 -3.65 -4.19
CA TYR A 264 16.35 -4.45 -3.17
C TYR A 264 16.87 -5.91 -3.10
N ARG A 265 18.12 -6.18 -3.49
CA ARG A 265 18.67 -7.54 -3.65
C ARG A 265 18.32 -8.48 -2.49
N ASP A 266 18.58 -8.05 -1.26
CA ASP A 266 18.40 -8.87 -0.06
C ASP A 266 16.93 -8.92 0.44
N HIS A 267 16.01 -8.26 -0.30
CA HIS A 267 14.63 -8.14 0.11
C HIS A 267 13.75 -9.21 -0.54
N PHE A 268 12.86 -9.80 0.25
CA PHE A 268 11.77 -10.62 -0.29
C PHE A 268 10.61 -9.70 -0.70
N PRO A 269 10.06 -9.84 -1.92
CA PRO A 269 8.87 -9.10 -2.31
C PRO A 269 7.71 -9.29 -1.33
N SER A 270 6.94 -8.23 -1.08
CA SER A 270 5.86 -8.26 -0.07
C SER A 270 4.82 -9.35 -0.32
N THR A 271 4.57 -9.69 -1.58
CA THR A 271 3.62 -10.77 -1.94
C THR A 271 4.18 -12.15 -1.58
N LYS A 272 5.51 -12.35 -1.65
CA LYS A 272 6.16 -13.59 -1.17
C LYS A 272 6.03 -13.70 0.34
N LEU A 273 6.25 -12.59 1.08
CA LEU A 273 6.04 -12.58 2.53
C LEU A 273 4.59 -12.87 2.91
N ASP A 274 3.62 -12.27 2.19
CA ASP A 274 2.20 -12.57 2.37
C ASP A 274 1.89 -14.07 2.12
N PHE A 275 2.53 -14.67 1.10
CA PHE A 275 2.38 -16.11 0.80
C PHE A 275 2.90 -16.96 1.95
N ASP A 276 4.10 -16.69 2.46
CA ASP A 276 4.73 -17.42 3.54
C ASP A 276 3.95 -17.29 4.85
N GLU A 277 3.40 -16.12 5.13
CA GLU A 277 2.51 -15.85 6.26
C GLU A 277 1.11 -16.48 6.10
N GLY A 278 0.81 -17.08 4.95
CA GLY A 278 -0.49 -17.68 4.66
C GLY A 278 -1.60 -16.67 4.41
N ALA A 279 -1.26 -15.44 4.10
CA ALA A 279 -2.21 -14.38 3.81
C ALA A 279 -2.82 -14.52 2.39
N LYS A 280 -3.94 -13.81 2.14
CA LYS A 280 -4.50 -13.66 0.80
C LYS A 280 -3.61 -12.72 -0.03
N LEU A 281 -3.36 -13.09 -1.28
CA LEU A 281 -2.50 -12.34 -2.21
C LEU A 281 -3.27 -11.33 -3.05
N GLU A 282 -2.55 -10.32 -3.57
CA GLU A 282 -3.08 -9.24 -4.43
C GLU A 282 -2.93 -9.59 -5.94
N ILE A 283 -3.15 -10.86 -6.33
CA ILE A 283 -2.92 -11.37 -7.70
C ILE A 283 -3.68 -10.54 -8.74
N ASP A 284 -4.98 -10.26 -8.48
CA ASP A 284 -5.87 -9.60 -9.44
C ASP A 284 -5.42 -8.17 -9.79
N SER A 285 -4.84 -7.45 -8.86
CA SER A 285 -4.35 -6.07 -9.07
C SER A 285 -2.90 -5.97 -9.52
N LEU A 286 -2.19 -7.10 -9.55
CA LEU A 286 -0.83 -7.25 -10.07
C LEU A 286 -0.87 -7.91 -11.46
N ASN A 287 -0.41 -9.14 -11.56
CA ASN A 287 -0.34 -9.86 -12.84
C ASN A 287 -1.73 -10.14 -13.44
N GLY A 288 -2.76 -10.30 -12.61
CA GLY A 288 -4.16 -10.44 -13.06
C GLY A 288 -4.67 -9.24 -13.83
N TYR A 289 -4.29 -8.03 -13.43
CA TYR A 289 -4.65 -6.81 -14.18
C TYR A 289 -4.02 -6.77 -15.57
N VAL A 290 -2.76 -7.23 -15.72
CA VAL A 290 -2.13 -7.36 -17.05
C VAL A 290 -2.90 -8.33 -17.94
N ILE A 291 -3.29 -9.49 -17.39
CA ILE A 291 -4.08 -10.51 -18.10
C ILE A 291 -5.46 -9.93 -18.51
N GLU A 292 -6.15 -9.20 -17.62
CA GLU A 292 -7.43 -8.54 -17.94
C GLU A 292 -7.28 -7.54 -19.08
N CYS A 293 -6.24 -6.70 -19.03
CA CYS A 293 -5.93 -5.74 -20.08
C CYS A 293 -5.60 -6.43 -21.42
N ALA A 294 -4.80 -7.50 -21.38
CA ALA A 294 -4.46 -8.28 -22.58
C ALA A 294 -5.71 -8.88 -23.23
N LYS A 295 -6.57 -9.53 -22.45
CA LYS A 295 -7.85 -10.10 -22.91
C LYS A 295 -8.75 -9.05 -23.55
N SER A 296 -8.87 -7.88 -22.93
CA SER A 296 -9.69 -6.79 -23.48
C SER A 296 -9.21 -6.25 -24.82
N GLN A 297 -7.91 -6.45 -25.15
CA GLN A 297 -7.26 -5.99 -26.36
C GLN A 297 -7.03 -7.12 -27.38
N GLY A 298 -7.31 -8.38 -27.03
CA GLY A 298 -7.01 -9.54 -27.86
C GLY A 298 -5.51 -9.79 -28.04
N LEU A 299 -4.70 -9.42 -27.04
CA LEU A 299 -3.24 -9.60 -27.03
C LEU A 299 -2.85 -10.88 -26.28
N PRO A 300 -1.75 -11.55 -26.66
CA PRO A 300 -1.23 -12.68 -25.92
C PRO A 300 -0.64 -12.23 -24.57
N CYS A 301 -0.77 -13.09 -23.54
CA CYS A 301 -0.26 -12.86 -22.20
C CYS A 301 0.09 -14.19 -21.52
N ASP A 302 0.74 -15.08 -22.25
CA ASP A 302 0.95 -16.50 -21.88
C ASP A 302 1.84 -16.64 -20.65
N GLU A 303 2.86 -15.82 -20.51
CA GLU A 303 3.81 -15.89 -19.38
C GLU A 303 3.13 -15.44 -18.08
N HIS A 304 2.32 -14.37 -18.10
CA HIS A 304 1.54 -13.94 -16.94
C HIS A 304 0.47 -14.96 -16.57
N GLU A 305 -0.23 -15.54 -17.56
CA GLU A 305 -1.24 -16.59 -17.32
C GLU A 305 -0.61 -17.84 -16.69
N SER A 306 0.55 -18.28 -17.23
CA SER A 306 1.33 -19.39 -16.67
C SER A 306 1.76 -19.11 -15.22
N LEU A 307 2.34 -17.93 -14.98
CA LEU A 307 2.80 -17.55 -13.64
C LEU A 307 1.66 -17.52 -12.62
N VAL A 308 0.50 -16.96 -12.99
CA VAL A 308 -0.68 -16.93 -12.11
C VAL A 308 -1.21 -18.34 -11.85
N ALA A 309 -1.21 -19.22 -12.86
CA ALA A 309 -1.62 -20.63 -12.69
C ALA A 309 -0.69 -21.39 -11.72
N GLU A 310 0.62 -21.21 -11.84
CA GLU A 310 1.61 -21.81 -10.93
C GLU A 310 1.42 -21.33 -9.48
N VAL A 311 1.24 -20.01 -9.27
CA VAL A 311 0.98 -19.47 -7.94
C VAL A 311 -0.33 -20.01 -7.35
N ASN A 312 -1.38 -20.12 -8.16
CA ASN A 312 -2.65 -20.69 -7.70
C ASN A 312 -2.52 -22.17 -7.30
N ALA A 313 -1.69 -22.95 -8.01
CA ALA A 313 -1.38 -24.32 -7.63
C ALA A 313 -0.67 -24.40 -6.27
N LEU A 314 0.36 -23.56 -6.05
CA LEU A 314 1.06 -23.46 -4.78
C LEU A 314 0.14 -23.01 -3.62
N LEU A 315 -0.80 -22.10 -3.89
CA LEU A 315 -1.81 -21.71 -2.91
C LEU A 315 -2.72 -22.87 -2.52
N ALA A 316 -3.15 -23.67 -3.50
CA ALA A 316 -3.99 -24.83 -3.25
C ALA A 316 -3.24 -25.90 -2.41
N GLU A 317 -1.97 -26.16 -2.71
CA GLU A 317 -1.11 -27.07 -1.93
C GLU A 317 -0.91 -26.56 -0.49
N ARG A 318 -0.59 -25.27 -0.32
CA ARG A 318 -0.45 -24.63 0.99
C ARG A 318 -1.72 -24.78 1.83
N ASP A 319 -2.87 -24.51 1.23
CA ASP A 319 -4.16 -24.52 1.95
C ASP A 319 -4.64 -25.97 2.23
N ALA A 320 -4.23 -26.94 1.43
CA ALA A 320 -4.44 -28.37 1.71
C ALA A 320 -3.59 -28.86 2.88
N ALA A 321 -2.34 -28.40 3.00
CA ALA A 321 -1.43 -28.76 4.08
C ALA A 321 -1.85 -28.22 5.48
N LYS A 322 -2.78 -27.25 5.52
CA LYS A 322 -3.33 -26.69 6.77
C LYS A 322 -4.55 -27.42 7.31
N LYS A 323 -5.09 -28.37 6.55
CA LYS A 323 -6.25 -29.21 6.91
C LYS A 323 -5.83 -30.52 7.53
#